data_01b50007863cf0283be48795cdf7cd4c
#
_entry.id   01b50007863cf0283be48795cdf7cd4c
#
_cell.length_a   1.000
_cell.length_b   1.000
_cell.length_c   1.000
_cell.angle_alpha   90.00
_cell.angle_beta   90.00
_cell.angle_gamma   90.00
#
_symmetry.space_group_name_H-M   'P 1'
#
loop_
_entity.id
_entity.type
_entity.pdbx_description
1 polymer ?
#
loop_
_entity_poly.entity_id
_entity_poly.type
_entity_poly.pdbx_seq_one_letter_code
_entity_poly.pdbx_strand_id
1 'polypeptide(L)'
;MTVGYVIQVMPTLAVACMRLGELVLSHHWLARSRHDGRAEVLPEPIYLFMVALHGLWLAGCLAEPLVLERPVSAWLFWPMGAMWLMAIGLKLWMFAAMGRLWNVRIVRRTPQPVVTGGPYRFIRHPNYLAVIVEIAVIPLMTGAWWTALAGSAANGIVLISRIRREEALLFGNPAYRAAFSTKKRFIPGVF
;
A
#
# COMPACT_ATOMS: atom_id res chain seq x y z
N MET A 1 -19.49 -9.24 -25.49
CA MET A 1 -19.40 -8.04 -24.63
C MET A 1 -19.24 -8.37 -23.15
N THR A 2 -20.00 -9.29 -22.58
CA THR A 2 -20.04 -9.57 -21.11
C THR A 2 -18.70 -10.03 -20.50
N VAL A 3 -17.95 -10.92 -21.15
CA VAL A 3 -16.69 -11.47 -20.59
C VAL A 3 -15.59 -10.40 -20.48
N GLY A 4 -15.49 -9.50 -21.47
CA GLY A 4 -14.52 -8.41 -21.45
C GLY A 4 -14.70 -7.47 -20.25
N TYR A 5 -15.94 -7.11 -19.94
CA TYR A 5 -16.25 -6.26 -18.78
C TYR A 5 -15.95 -6.94 -17.44
N VAL A 6 -16.22 -8.24 -17.32
CA VAL A 6 -15.89 -8.99 -16.11
C VAL A 6 -14.37 -8.95 -15.85
N ILE A 7 -13.56 -9.20 -16.87
CA ILE A 7 -12.09 -9.15 -16.76
C ILE A 7 -11.60 -7.76 -16.38
N GLN A 8 -12.24 -6.68 -16.87
CA GLN A 8 -11.89 -5.31 -16.50
C GLN A 8 -12.23 -4.96 -15.05
N VAL A 9 -13.38 -5.41 -14.57
CA VAL A 9 -13.91 -5.00 -13.26
C VAL A 9 -13.33 -5.81 -12.11
N MET A 10 -13.09 -7.11 -12.32
CA MET A 10 -12.65 -8.03 -11.26
C MET A 10 -11.37 -7.62 -10.54
N PRO A 11 -10.27 -7.19 -11.18
CA PRO A 11 -9.06 -6.75 -10.48
C PRO A 11 -9.34 -5.55 -9.56
N THR A 12 -10.15 -4.58 -10.03
CA THR A 12 -10.51 -3.40 -9.26
C THR A 12 -11.36 -3.75 -8.05
N LEU A 13 -12.36 -4.63 -8.21
CA LEU A 13 -13.17 -5.10 -7.08
C LEU A 13 -12.33 -5.89 -6.07
N ALA A 14 -11.45 -6.76 -6.54
CA ALA A 14 -10.59 -7.54 -5.66
C ALA A 14 -9.69 -6.64 -4.81
N VAL A 15 -9.03 -5.63 -5.40
CA VAL A 15 -8.21 -4.69 -4.64
C VAL A 15 -9.06 -3.80 -3.73
N ALA A 16 -10.27 -3.41 -4.11
CA ALA A 16 -11.19 -2.67 -3.23
C ALA A 16 -11.55 -3.49 -1.98
N CYS A 17 -11.92 -4.76 -2.16
CA CYS A 17 -12.18 -5.67 -1.05
C CYS A 17 -10.95 -5.86 -0.15
N MET A 18 -9.75 -6.00 -0.74
CA MET A 18 -8.49 -6.07 0.03
C MET A 18 -8.27 -4.80 0.87
N ARG A 19 -8.49 -3.60 0.29
CA ARG A 19 -8.34 -2.33 1.01
C ARG A 19 -9.34 -2.20 2.15
N LEU A 20 -10.59 -2.61 1.96
CA LEU A 20 -11.58 -2.64 3.02
C LEU A 20 -11.18 -3.61 4.14
N GLY A 21 -10.71 -4.79 3.80
CA GLY A 21 -10.18 -5.76 4.76
C GLY A 21 -8.99 -5.20 5.56
N GLU A 22 -8.04 -4.54 4.89
CA GLU A 22 -6.90 -3.86 5.52
C GLU A 22 -7.38 -2.78 6.51
N LEU A 23 -8.37 -1.96 6.14
CA LEU A 23 -8.94 -0.94 7.03
C LEU A 23 -9.62 -1.55 8.26
N VAL A 24 -10.45 -2.58 8.08
CA VAL A 24 -11.13 -3.29 9.18
C VAL A 24 -10.10 -3.89 10.14
N LEU A 25 -9.10 -4.58 9.60
CA LEU A 25 -8.05 -5.22 10.38
C LEU A 25 -7.24 -4.18 11.17
N SER A 26 -6.82 -3.11 10.49
CA SER A 26 -6.10 -1.99 11.09
C SER A 26 -6.90 -1.36 12.23
N HIS A 27 -8.19 -1.09 12.01
CA HIS A 27 -9.05 -0.51 13.01
C HIS A 27 -9.21 -1.43 14.25
N HIS A 28 -9.44 -2.72 14.02
CA HIS A 28 -9.56 -3.70 15.09
C HIS A 28 -8.29 -3.80 15.95
N TRP A 29 -7.12 -3.94 15.33
CA TRP A 29 -5.84 -4.04 16.05
C TRP A 29 -5.46 -2.75 16.77
N LEU A 30 -5.78 -1.60 16.16
CA LEU A 30 -5.52 -0.30 16.78
C LEU A 30 -6.41 -0.07 17.99
N ALA A 31 -7.72 -0.36 17.89
CA ALA A 31 -8.66 -0.20 18.99
C ALA A 31 -8.20 -0.97 20.23
N ARG A 32 -7.77 -2.23 20.04
CA ARG A 32 -7.24 -3.06 21.12
C ARG A 32 -5.96 -2.48 21.72
N SER A 33 -5.02 -2.03 20.90
CA SER A 33 -3.76 -1.44 21.39
C SER A 33 -3.95 -0.10 22.10
N ARG A 34 -4.98 0.68 21.73
CA ARG A 34 -5.36 1.94 22.39
C ARG A 34 -6.02 1.68 23.75
N HIS A 35 -6.89 0.69 23.81
CA HIS A 35 -7.51 0.27 25.07
C HIS A 35 -6.47 -0.11 26.12
N ASP A 36 -5.37 -0.76 25.70
CA ASP A 36 -4.27 -1.15 26.56
C ASP A 36 -3.32 0.03 26.89
N GLY A 37 -3.60 1.27 26.44
CA GLY A 37 -2.77 2.44 26.64
C GLY A 37 -1.41 2.41 25.92
N ARG A 38 -1.23 1.45 24.98
CA ARG A 38 0.07 1.19 24.32
C ARG A 38 0.24 1.85 22.97
N ALA A 39 -0.80 2.50 22.44
CA ALA A 39 -0.78 3.05 21.09
C ALA A 39 -1.45 4.42 21.01
N GLU A 40 -0.77 5.36 20.39
CA GLU A 40 -1.24 6.70 20.05
C GLU A 40 -1.20 6.90 18.54
N VAL A 41 -2.31 7.34 17.93
CA VAL A 41 -2.33 7.70 16.51
C VAL A 41 -1.80 9.11 16.36
N LEU A 42 -0.76 9.26 15.55
CA LEU A 42 -0.23 10.59 15.27
C LEU A 42 -1.11 11.37 14.28
N PRO A 43 -1.19 12.70 14.42
CA PRO A 43 -1.88 13.54 13.43
C PRO A 43 -1.27 13.39 12.05
N GLU A 44 -2.09 13.05 11.06
CA GLU A 44 -1.72 12.91 9.66
C GLU A 44 -2.63 13.78 8.78
N PRO A 45 -2.30 15.07 8.55
CA PRO A 45 -3.13 15.94 7.69
C PRO A 45 -3.36 15.36 6.30
N ILE A 46 -2.35 14.62 5.76
CA ILE A 46 -2.43 14.01 4.43
C ILE A 46 -3.30 12.74 4.39
N TYR A 47 -3.77 12.24 5.54
CA TYR A 47 -4.53 10.97 5.59
C TYR A 47 -5.84 11.02 4.80
N LEU A 48 -6.63 12.09 4.98
CA LEU A 48 -7.90 12.27 4.25
C LEU A 48 -7.64 12.39 2.74
N PHE A 49 -6.57 13.08 2.35
CA PHE A 49 -6.18 13.16 0.96
C PHE A 49 -5.79 11.78 0.40
N MET A 50 -5.06 10.98 1.18
CA MET A 50 -4.73 9.60 0.80
C MET A 50 -5.99 8.75 0.60
N VAL A 51 -6.97 8.85 1.50
CA VAL A 51 -8.25 8.11 1.38
C VAL A 51 -9.00 8.55 0.12
N ALA A 52 -9.12 9.87 -0.11
CA ALA A 52 -9.76 10.41 -1.30
C ALA A 52 -9.05 9.97 -2.59
N LEU A 53 -7.71 10.02 -2.60
CA LEU A 53 -6.90 9.53 -3.72
C LEU A 53 -7.20 8.08 -4.07
N HIS A 54 -7.24 7.18 -3.08
CA HIS A 54 -7.54 5.77 -3.31
C HIS A 54 -8.97 5.57 -3.82
N GLY A 55 -9.95 6.33 -3.29
CA GLY A 55 -11.33 6.31 -3.79
C GLY A 55 -11.44 6.76 -5.25
N LEU A 56 -10.82 7.90 -5.59
CA LEU A 56 -10.78 8.42 -6.96
C LEU A 56 -10.03 7.48 -7.91
N TRP A 57 -8.93 6.89 -7.45
CA TRP A 57 -8.18 5.90 -8.22
C TRP A 57 -9.01 4.66 -8.52
N LEU A 58 -9.75 4.10 -7.54
CA LEU A 58 -10.66 2.98 -7.76
C LEU A 58 -11.79 3.35 -8.75
N ALA A 59 -12.37 4.54 -8.60
CA ALA A 59 -13.38 5.04 -9.52
C ALA A 59 -12.80 5.19 -10.95
N GLY A 60 -11.58 5.71 -11.07
CA GLY A 60 -10.89 5.84 -12.36
C GLY A 60 -10.58 4.49 -13.01
N CYS A 61 -10.16 3.48 -12.24
CA CYS A 61 -9.94 2.12 -12.73
C CYS A 61 -11.20 1.49 -13.34
N LEU A 62 -12.39 1.88 -12.88
CA LEU A 62 -13.67 1.42 -13.43
C LEU A 62 -14.16 2.32 -14.56
N ALA A 63 -14.15 3.64 -14.37
CA ALA A 63 -14.77 4.58 -15.28
C ALA A 63 -13.95 4.77 -16.57
N GLU A 64 -12.61 4.91 -16.48
CA GLU A 64 -11.80 5.22 -17.65
C GLU A 64 -11.90 4.21 -18.78
N PRO A 65 -11.74 2.88 -18.54
CA PRO A 65 -11.84 1.91 -19.62
C PRO A 65 -13.26 1.79 -20.20
N LEU A 66 -14.29 2.05 -19.39
CA LEU A 66 -15.68 2.05 -19.84
C LEU A 66 -16.00 3.26 -20.71
N VAL A 67 -15.60 4.47 -20.26
CA VAL A 67 -15.88 5.73 -20.98
C VAL A 67 -15.07 5.83 -22.27
N LEU A 68 -13.82 5.35 -22.26
CA LEU A 68 -12.94 5.40 -23.42
C LEU A 68 -13.00 4.12 -24.28
N GLU A 69 -13.91 3.20 -23.97
CA GLU A 69 -14.14 1.93 -24.68
C GLU A 69 -12.83 1.14 -24.92
N ARG A 70 -11.91 1.18 -23.95
CA ARG A 70 -10.60 0.54 -24.10
C ARG A 70 -10.68 -0.97 -23.90
N PRO A 71 -10.17 -1.76 -24.87
CA PRO A 71 -10.12 -3.21 -24.69
C PRO A 71 -9.05 -3.60 -23.68
N VAL A 72 -9.27 -4.72 -22.99
CA VAL A 72 -8.21 -5.37 -22.20
C VAL A 72 -7.16 -5.95 -23.16
N SER A 73 -5.92 -5.52 -22.99
CA SER A 73 -4.80 -6.06 -23.75
C SER A 73 -4.19 -7.25 -23.01
N ALA A 74 -4.28 -8.44 -23.57
CA ALA A 74 -3.77 -9.66 -22.92
C ALA A 74 -2.26 -9.58 -22.61
N TRP A 75 -1.49 -8.90 -23.45
CA TRP A 75 -0.05 -8.76 -23.28
C TRP A 75 0.33 -7.82 -22.10
N LEU A 76 -0.57 -6.93 -21.68
CA LEU A 76 -0.43 -6.14 -20.44
C LEU A 76 -1.08 -6.85 -19.25
N PHE A 77 -2.25 -7.46 -19.45
CA PHE A 77 -3.01 -8.08 -18.37
C PHE A 77 -2.21 -9.12 -17.60
N TRP A 78 -1.57 -10.05 -18.30
CA TRP A 78 -0.86 -11.14 -17.64
C TRP A 78 0.41 -10.70 -16.91
N PRO A 79 1.33 -9.89 -17.49
CA PRO A 79 2.48 -9.40 -16.75
C PRO A 79 2.11 -8.51 -15.55
N MET A 80 1.13 -7.61 -15.72
CA MET A 80 0.67 -6.75 -14.63
C MET A 80 -0.02 -7.58 -13.54
N GLY A 81 -0.79 -8.60 -13.91
CA GLY A 81 -1.38 -9.54 -12.97
C GLY A 81 -0.33 -10.31 -12.17
N ALA A 82 0.74 -10.77 -12.81
CA ALA A 82 1.86 -11.40 -12.13
C ALA A 82 2.54 -10.43 -11.12
N MET A 83 2.77 -9.17 -11.53
CA MET A 83 3.31 -8.15 -10.62
C MET A 83 2.36 -7.87 -9.44
N TRP A 84 1.07 -7.84 -9.67
CA TRP A 84 0.08 -7.68 -8.61
C TRP A 84 0.11 -8.86 -7.63
N LEU A 85 0.17 -10.10 -8.13
CA LEU A 85 0.30 -11.28 -7.27
C LEU A 85 1.59 -11.25 -6.43
N MET A 86 2.70 -10.77 -7.00
CA MET A 86 3.93 -10.55 -6.23
C MET A 86 3.74 -9.49 -5.13
N ALA A 87 3.02 -8.39 -5.42
CA ALA A 87 2.72 -7.37 -4.42
C ALA A 87 1.83 -7.93 -3.29
N ILE A 88 0.83 -8.77 -3.62
CA ILE A 88 0.03 -9.50 -2.62
C ILE A 88 0.93 -10.41 -1.78
N GLY A 89 1.80 -11.19 -2.40
CA GLY A 89 2.75 -12.07 -1.69
C GLY A 89 3.65 -11.27 -0.73
N LEU A 90 4.16 -10.11 -1.17
CA LEU A 90 4.95 -9.21 -0.32
C LEU A 90 4.14 -8.70 0.88
N LYS A 91 2.87 -8.33 0.68
CA LYS A 91 1.97 -7.91 1.78
C LYS A 91 1.71 -9.04 2.76
N LEU A 92 1.40 -10.24 2.28
CA LEU A 92 1.17 -11.40 3.14
C LEU A 92 2.41 -11.71 3.97
N TRP A 93 3.60 -11.66 3.37
CA TRP A 93 4.86 -11.83 4.07
C TRP A 93 5.09 -10.74 5.12
N MET A 94 4.77 -9.49 4.79
CA MET A 94 4.82 -8.38 5.74
C MET A 94 3.82 -8.57 6.90
N PHE A 95 2.57 -8.96 6.61
CA PHE A 95 1.58 -9.24 7.64
C PHE A 95 2.02 -10.38 8.58
N ALA A 96 2.62 -11.44 8.03
CA ALA A 96 3.17 -12.52 8.83
C ALA A 96 4.29 -12.04 9.78
N ALA A 97 5.11 -11.06 9.35
CA ALA A 97 6.19 -10.50 10.16
C ALA A 97 5.70 -9.49 11.20
N MET A 98 4.77 -8.60 10.85
CA MET A 98 4.29 -7.54 11.75
C MET A 98 3.11 -7.97 12.64
N GLY A 99 2.26 -8.85 12.15
CA GLY A 99 1.04 -9.24 12.85
C GLY A 99 0.22 -8.03 13.27
N ARG A 100 -0.19 -8.00 14.53
CA ARG A 100 -1.02 -6.93 15.12
C ARG A 100 -0.34 -5.56 15.24
N LEU A 101 0.95 -5.46 14.94
CA LEU A 101 1.68 -4.20 14.94
C LEU A 101 1.41 -3.38 13.68
N TRP A 102 1.00 -4.03 12.60
CA TRP A 102 0.70 -3.36 11.35
C TRP A 102 -0.52 -2.43 11.47
N ASN A 103 -0.44 -1.27 10.82
CA ASN A 103 -1.53 -0.30 10.80
C ASN A 103 -1.50 0.55 9.54
N VAL A 104 -2.68 0.99 9.08
CA VAL A 104 -2.81 1.96 7.99
C VAL A 104 -2.36 3.36 8.42
N ARG A 105 -2.56 3.72 9.71
CA ARG A 105 -2.17 5.01 10.29
C ARG A 105 -0.74 4.94 10.84
N ILE A 106 -0.08 6.09 10.96
CA ILE A 106 1.17 6.21 11.70
C ILE A 106 0.84 6.17 13.20
N VAL A 107 1.36 5.15 13.87
CA VAL A 107 1.07 4.86 15.28
C VAL A 107 2.35 4.87 16.09
N ARG A 108 2.41 5.72 17.12
CA ARG A 108 3.42 5.64 18.16
C ARG A 108 3.03 4.57 19.17
N ARG A 109 3.95 3.69 19.53
CA ARG A 109 3.73 2.65 20.54
C ARG A 109 4.70 2.78 21.71
N THR A 110 4.26 2.35 22.90
CA THR A 110 5.09 2.36 24.12
C THR A 110 5.01 1.00 24.80
N PRO A 111 6.11 0.20 24.81
CA PRO A 111 7.38 0.45 24.11
C PRO A 111 7.22 0.39 22.59
N GLN A 112 8.10 1.09 21.85
CA GLN A 112 8.10 1.05 20.38
C GLN A 112 8.77 -0.26 19.89
N PRO A 113 8.02 -1.22 19.33
CA PRO A 113 8.60 -2.48 18.86
C PRO A 113 9.37 -2.28 17.56
N VAL A 114 10.41 -3.09 17.36
CA VAL A 114 11.23 -3.08 16.14
C VAL A 114 11.12 -4.45 15.46
N VAL A 115 10.43 -4.51 14.33
CA VAL A 115 10.27 -5.73 13.53
C VAL A 115 11.36 -5.77 12.47
N THR A 116 12.26 -6.75 12.56
CA THR A 116 13.39 -6.94 11.63
C THR A 116 13.26 -8.20 10.76
N GLY A 117 12.23 -9.01 11.02
CA GLY A 117 11.93 -10.25 10.31
C GLY A 117 11.20 -10.06 8.99
N GLY A 118 10.96 -11.15 8.25
CA GLY A 118 10.25 -11.12 6.98
C GLY A 118 10.91 -10.19 5.95
N PRO A 119 10.13 -9.40 5.19
CA PRO A 119 10.67 -8.49 4.17
C PRO A 119 11.49 -7.34 4.77
N TYR A 120 11.31 -7.02 6.06
CA TYR A 120 12.10 -6.01 6.79
C TYR A 120 13.58 -6.39 6.97
N ARG A 121 13.95 -7.62 6.66
CA ARG A 121 15.37 -8.02 6.57
C ARG A 121 16.09 -7.29 5.42
N PHE A 122 15.38 -6.94 4.37
CA PHE A 122 15.93 -6.43 3.11
C PHE A 122 15.66 -4.94 2.91
N ILE A 123 14.45 -4.46 3.20
CA ILE A 123 14.00 -3.09 2.94
C ILE A 123 13.22 -2.51 4.12
N ARG A 124 13.16 -1.18 4.20
CA ARG A 124 12.46 -0.48 5.30
C ARG A 124 10.95 -0.42 5.11
N HIS A 125 10.47 -0.29 3.86
CA HIS A 125 9.08 0.02 3.56
C HIS A 125 8.42 -0.97 2.58
N PRO A 126 8.32 -2.28 2.93
CA PRO A 126 7.73 -3.27 2.04
C PRO A 126 6.25 -3.00 1.72
N ASN A 127 5.49 -2.46 2.68
CA ASN A 127 4.09 -2.08 2.46
C ASN A 127 3.94 -0.99 1.40
N TYR A 128 4.78 0.05 1.47
CA TYR A 128 4.72 1.13 0.48
C TYR A 128 5.17 0.66 -0.91
N LEU A 129 6.13 -0.25 -0.99
CA LEU A 129 6.51 -0.88 -2.26
C LEU A 129 5.31 -1.63 -2.88
N ALA A 130 4.60 -2.43 -2.10
CA ALA A 130 3.40 -3.12 -2.58
C ALA A 130 2.33 -2.12 -3.06
N VAL A 131 2.09 -1.03 -2.32
CA VAL A 131 1.14 0.02 -2.72
C VAL A 131 1.57 0.70 -4.02
N ILE A 132 2.86 1.02 -4.20
CA ILE A 132 3.39 1.59 -5.46
C ILE A 132 3.08 0.68 -6.64
N VAL A 133 3.34 -0.62 -6.49
CA VAL A 133 3.06 -1.61 -7.54
C VAL A 133 1.57 -1.66 -7.83
N GLU A 134 0.71 -1.80 -6.82
CA GLU A 134 -0.74 -1.90 -7.00
C GLU A 134 -1.34 -0.68 -7.70
N ILE A 135 -0.95 0.53 -7.30
CA ILE A 135 -1.46 1.78 -7.90
C ILE A 135 -1.11 1.87 -9.39
N ALA A 136 0.04 1.34 -9.80
CA ALA A 136 0.45 1.34 -11.19
C ALA A 136 -0.18 0.20 -12.00
N VAL A 137 -0.14 -1.04 -11.48
CA VAL A 137 -0.44 -2.22 -12.30
C VAL A 137 -1.94 -2.50 -12.45
N ILE A 138 -2.76 -2.23 -11.43
CA ILE A 138 -4.22 -2.49 -11.51
C ILE A 138 -4.87 -1.72 -12.65
N PRO A 139 -4.71 -0.38 -12.76
CA PRO A 139 -5.30 0.35 -13.87
C PRO A 139 -4.71 -0.04 -15.23
N LEU A 140 -3.42 -0.41 -15.31
CA LEU A 140 -2.82 -0.91 -16.55
C LEU A 140 -3.43 -2.25 -16.99
N MET A 141 -3.79 -3.14 -16.05
CA MET A 141 -4.51 -4.39 -16.35
C MET A 141 -5.88 -4.11 -16.98
N THR A 142 -6.57 -3.07 -16.52
CA THR A 142 -7.94 -2.76 -16.94
C THR A 142 -8.01 -1.81 -18.14
N GLY A 143 -6.88 -1.27 -18.60
CA GLY A 143 -6.82 -0.29 -19.69
C GLY A 143 -6.99 1.18 -19.23
N ALA A 144 -6.94 1.44 -17.94
CA ALA A 144 -7.07 2.79 -17.34
C ALA A 144 -5.70 3.51 -17.24
N TRP A 145 -5.10 3.85 -18.37
CA TRP A 145 -3.72 4.35 -18.42
C TRP A 145 -3.54 5.74 -17.80
N TRP A 146 -4.52 6.63 -17.96
CA TRP A 146 -4.49 7.96 -17.33
C TRP A 146 -4.62 7.85 -15.83
N THR A 147 -5.47 6.93 -15.36
CA THR A 147 -5.60 6.60 -13.93
C THR A 147 -4.28 6.03 -13.37
N ALA A 148 -3.58 5.18 -14.14
CA ALA A 148 -2.27 4.67 -13.75
C ALA A 148 -1.25 5.81 -13.59
N LEU A 149 -1.17 6.71 -14.56
CA LEU A 149 -0.23 7.83 -14.55
C LEU A 149 -0.53 8.82 -13.42
N ALA A 150 -1.76 9.33 -13.39
CA ALA A 150 -2.18 10.33 -12.41
C ALA A 150 -2.17 9.77 -10.98
N GLY A 151 -2.67 8.54 -10.80
CA GLY A 151 -2.68 7.84 -9.51
C GLY A 151 -1.27 7.59 -8.99
N SER A 152 -0.34 7.14 -9.85
CA SER A 152 1.06 6.91 -9.47
C SER A 152 1.76 8.21 -9.08
N ALA A 153 1.58 9.29 -9.84
CA ALA A 153 2.17 10.59 -9.52
C ALA A 153 1.64 11.15 -8.20
N ALA A 154 0.31 11.16 -8.01
CA ALA A 154 -0.31 11.64 -6.79
C ALA A 154 0.06 10.76 -5.56
N ASN A 155 0.07 9.43 -5.73
CA ASN A 155 0.51 8.52 -4.67
C ASN A 155 1.98 8.73 -4.29
N GLY A 156 2.86 9.03 -5.24
CA GLY A 156 4.25 9.39 -4.99
C GLY A 156 4.39 10.58 -4.03
N ILE A 157 3.61 11.63 -4.24
CA ILE A 157 3.58 12.82 -3.35
C ILE A 157 3.13 12.44 -1.94
N VAL A 158 2.05 11.65 -1.83
CA VAL A 158 1.55 11.15 -0.54
C VAL A 158 2.60 10.32 0.17
N LEU A 159 3.23 9.38 -0.54
CA LEU A 159 4.22 8.47 0.05
C LEU A 159 5.47 9.20 0.53
N ILE A 160 5.97 10.19 -0.22
CA ILE A 160 7.12 10.99 0.22
C ILE A 160 6.83 11.65 1.58
N SER A 161 5.66 12.26 1.73
CA SER A 161 5.24 12.90 2.97
C SER A 161 5.11 11.88 4.12
N ARG A 162 4.47 10.75 3.85
CA ARG A 162 4.24 9.71 4.86
C ARG A 162 5.54 9.04 5.31
N ILE A 163 6.40 8.66 4.36
CA ILE A 163 7.70 8.03 4.67
C ILE A 163 8.55 8.94 5.54
N ARG A 164 8.63 10.24 5.21
CA ARG A 164 9.39 11.20 6.03
C ARG A 164 8.89 11.27 7.47
N ARG A 165 7.57 11.28 7.66
CA ARG A 165 6.95 11.33 9.00
C ARG A 165 7.15 10.03 9.78
N GLU A 166 6.95 8.90 9.13
CA GLU A 166 7.14 7.59 9.73
C GLU A 166 8.61 7.36 10.09
N GLU A 167 9.54 7.67 9.20
CA GLU A 167 10.97 7.57 9.47
C GLU A 167 11.42 8.52 10.59
N ALA A 168 10.89 9.75 10.67
CA ALA A 168 11.19 10.66 11.79
C ALA A 168 10.77 10.07 13.13
N LEU A 169 9.62 9.40 13.19
CA LEU A 169 9.19 8.69 14.41
C LEU A 169 10.10 7.50 14.72
N LEU A 170 10.32 6.63 13.72
CA LEU A 170 11.00 5.35 13.92
C LEU A 170 12.49 5.52 14.21
N PHE A 171 13.18 6.43 13.52
CA PHE A 171 14.60 6.73 13.76
C PHE A 171 14.87 7.45 15.10
N GLY A 172 13.83 7.93 15.79
CA GLY A 172 13.92 8.33 17.18
C GLY A 172 14.23 7.18 18.14
N ASN A 173 13.91 5.93 17.75
CA ASN A 173 14.23 4.73 18.51
C ASN A 173 15.65 4.23 18.19
N PRO A 174 16.58 4.16 19.18
CA PRO A 174 17.95 3.67 18.95
C PRO A 174 18.02 2.26 18.38
N ALA A 175 17.14 1.35 18.81
CA ALA A 175 17.08 -0.02 18.31
C ALA A 175 16.66 -0.07 16.82
N TYR A 176 15.71 0.76 16.41
CA TYR A 176 15.34 0.88 15.00
C TYR A 176 16.49 1.45 14.17
N ARG A 177 17.15 2.50 14.66
CA ARG A 177 18.30 3.10 13.99
C ARG A 177 19.42 2.08 13.78
N ALA A 178 19.76 1.29 14.79
CA ALA A 178 20.77 0.23 14.68
C ALA A 178 20.40 -0.82 13.63
N ALA A 179 19.12 -1.22 13.55
CA ALA A 179 18.65 -2.27 12.65
C ALA A 179 18.48 -1.81 11.19
N PHE A 180 18.19 -0.52 10.95
CA PHE A 180 17.71 -0.03 9.65
C PHE A 180 18.56 1.09 9.02
N SER A 181 19.57 1.64 9.67
CA SER A 181 20.38 2.74 9.14
C SER A 181 21.03 2.42 7.79
N THR A 182 21.44 1.17 7.58
CA THR A 182 22.09 0.71 6.33
C THR A 182 21.11 0.19 5.29
N LYS A 183 19.86 -0.10 5.66
CA LYS A 183 18.87 -0.64 4.73
C LYS A 183 18.28 0.45 3.85
N LYS A 184 17.93 0.08 2.64
CA LYS A 184 17.27 0.96 1.67
C LYS A 184 15.75 0.94 1.87
N ARG A 185 15.05 1.90 1.27
CA ARG A 185 13.59 2.04 1.42
C ARG A 185 12.83 0.94 0.69
N PHE A 186 13.14 0.71 -0.59
CA PHE A 186 12.35 -0.13 -1.50
C PHE A 186 13.15 -1.21 -2.20
N ILE A 187 14.36 -0.91 -2.68
CA ILE A 187 15.16 -1.84 -3.46
C ILE A 187 16.47 -2.07 -2.72
N PRO A 188 16.80 -3.33 -2.35
CA PRO A 188 18.03 -3.64 -1.67
C PRO A 188 19.26 -3.13 -2.47
N GLY A 189 20.14 -2.41 -1.79
CA GLY A 189 21.37 -1.89 -2.38
C GLY A 189 21.23 -0.63 -3.26
N VAL A 190 20.03 -0.26 -3.73
CA VAL A 190 19.83 0.84 -4.70
C VAL A 190 19.14 2.04 -4.08
N PHE A 191 17.92 1.87 -3.54
CA PHE A 191 17.08 2.99 -3.08
C PHE A 191 16.20 2.62 -1.87
#